data_538f8f41de526d6ccab1e0dbc8a52039
#
_entry.id   538f8f41de526d6ccab1e0dbc8a52039
#
_cell.length_a   1.000
_cell.length_b   1.000
_cell.length_c   1.000
_cell.angle_alpha   90.00
_cell.angle_beta   90.00
_cell.angle_gamma   90.00
#
_symmetry.space_group_name_H-M   'P 1'
#
loop_
_entity.id
_entity.type
_entity.pdbx_description
1 polymer ?
#
loop_
_entity_poly.entity_id
_entity_poly.type
_entity_poly.pdbx_seq_one_letter_code
_entity_poly.pdbx_strand_id
1 'polypeptide(L)'
;MWLYNNKVIETLDDFPPNIYGFIYITTHLPSGVSYIGKKVLFHNVKRKLTRKELAEYQGAGRKPTHQTIQKESDWKTYYGSAKPILEMLKEGKQQEFKREILELVYNKKLLTYYECKYLFKHGVLENPEGWYNDNVLGKFYKKDFDSK
;
A
#
# COMPACT_ATOMS: atom_id res chain seq x y z
N MET A 1 1.07 2.05 -14.61
CA MET A 1 0.50 0.71 -14.60
C MET A 1 1.25 -0.19 -13.64
N TRP A 2 0.56 -1.16 -13.09
CA TRP A 2 1.16 -2.17 -12.22
C TRP A 2 1.49 -3.43 -13.01
N LEU A 3 2.55 -4.14 -12.63
CA LEU A 3 2.92 -5.43 -13.20
C LEU A 3 2.87 -6.51 -12.12
N TYR A 4 2.29 -7.66 -12.45
CA TYR A 4 2.33 -8.85 -11.61
C TYR A 4 2.67 -10.06 -12.49
N ASN A 5 3.80 -10.71 -12.23
CA ASN A 5 4.32 -11.79 -13.05
C ASN A 5 4.33 -11.42 -14.54
N ASN A 6 4.80 -10.19 -14.84
CA ASN A 6 4.87 -9.62 -16.19
C ASN A 6 3.52 -9.34 -16.87
N LYS A 7 2.42 -9.47 -16.14
CA LYS A 7 1.09 -9.10 -16.63
C LYS A 7 0.71 -7.72 -16.14
N VAL A 8 0.10 -6.94 -17.01
CA VAL A 8 -0.38 -5.60 -16.66
C VAL A 8 -1.65 -5.71 -15.82
N ILE A 9 -1.66 -5.00 -14.70
CA ILE A 9 -2.81 -4.89 -13.80
C ILE A 9 -3.30 -3.44 -13.85
N GLU A 10 -4.52 -3.24 -14.33
CA GLU A 10 -5.10 -1.90 -14.49
C GLU A 10 -6.41 -1.71 -13.74
N THR A 11 -7.15 -2.80 -13.52
CA THR A 11 -8.47 -2.76 -12.86
C THR A 11 -8.56 -3.82 -11.78
N LEU A 12 -9.58 -3.70 -10.93
CA LEU A 12 -9.84 -4.70 -9.90
C LEU A 12 -10.11 -6.09 -10.48
N ASP A 13 -10.66 -6.14 -11.71
CA ASP A 13 -10.95 -7.42 -12.38
C ASP A 13 -9.68 -8.19 -12.76
N ASP A 14 -8.54 -7.52 -12.82
CA ASP A 14 -7.26 -8.17 -13.10
C ASP A 14 -6.70 -8.94 -11.89
N PHE A 15 -7.29 -8.75 -10.71
CA PHE A 15 -6.92 -9.49 -9.51
C PHE A 15 -7.80 -10.72 -9.33
N PRO A 16 -7.27 -11.79 -8.70
CA PRO A 16 -8.12 -12.88 -8.21
C PRO A 16 -9.15 -12.36 -7.19
N PRO A 17 -10.28 -13.06 -7.00
CA PRO A 17 -11.29 -12.62 -6.03
C PRO A 17 -10.75 -12.64 -4.60
N ASN A 18 -11.34 -11.79 -3.74
CA ASN A 18 -11.06 -11.73 -2.30
C ASN A 18 -9.65 -11.28 -1.92
N ILE A 19 -8.95 -10.57 -2.81
CA ILE A 19 -7.65 -9.98 -2.49
C ILE A 19 -7.86 -8.81 -1.52
N TYR A 20 -7.13 -8.82 -0.41
CA TYR A 20 -7.12 -7.72 0.56
C TYR A 20 -6.18 -6.60 0.14
N GLY A 21 -4.99 -6.97 -0.30
CA GLY A 21 -3.96 -6.03 -0.71
C GLY A 21 -2.76 -6.74 -1.31
N PHE A 22 -1.68 -6.00 -1.49
CA PHE A 22 -0.47 -6.57 -2.09
C PHE A 22 0.79 -5.89 -1.55
N ILE A 23 1.89 -6.61 -1.67
CA ILE A 23 3.23 -6.08 -1.43
C ILE A 23 3.80 -5.69 -2.79
N TYR A 24 4.42 -4.54 -2.86
CA TYR A 24 4.93 -3.99 -4.12
C TYR A 24 6.36 -3.49 -3.98
N ILE A 25 7.00 -3.37 -5.15
CA ILE A 25 8.27 -2.68 -5.29
C ILE A 25 8.09 -1.60 -6.37
N THR A 26 8.48 -0.38 -6.02
CA THR A 26 8.53 0.74 -6.96
C THR A 26 10.00 1.03 -7.23
N THR A 27 10.41 1.03 -8.48
CA THR A 27 11.80 1.27 -8.88
C THR A 27 11.89 2.52 -9.73
N HIS A 28 12.80 3.43 -9.34
CA HIS A 28 13.15 4.58 -10.17
C HIS A 28 14.19 4.09 -11.19
N LEU A 29 13.77 3.99 -12.43
CA LEU A 29 14.57 3.36 -13.48
C LEU A 29 15.91 4.07 -13.73
N PRO A 30 15.97 5.42 -13.81
CA PRO A 30 17.24 6.10 -14.04
C PRO A 30 18.29 5.87 -12.95
N SER A 31 17.89 5.80 -11.68
CA SER A 31 18.82 5.63 -10.56
C SER A 31 18.94 4.19 -10.07
N GLY A 32 17.96 3.35 -10.37
CA GLY A 32 17.89 1.99 -9.85
C GLY A 32 17.45 1.89 -8.39
N VAL A 33 17.15 3.02 -7.75
CA VAL A 33 16.74 3.05 -6.34
C VAL A 33 15.29 2.60 -6.21
N SER A 34 14.99 1.77 -5.24
CA SER A 34 13.68 1.15 -5.09
C SER A 34 13.05 1.40 -3.72
N TYR A 35 11.76 1.09 -3.64
CA TYR A 35 10.97 1.17 -2.42
C TYR A 35 10.03 -0.02 -2.34
N ILE A 36 10.01 -0.71 -1.20
CA ILE A 36 9.07 -1.80 -0.95
C ILE A 36 8.02 -1.32 0.05
N GLY A 37 6.76 -1.59 -0.25
CA GLY A 37 5.67 -1.22 0.64
C GLY A 37 4.49 -2.18 0.50
N LYS A 38 3.44 -1.87 1.24
CA LYS A 38 2.16 -2.59 1.18
C LYS A 38 1.05 -1.63 0.76
N LYS A 39 0.05 -2.16 0.09
CA LYS A 39 -1.12 -1.38 -0.31
C LYS A 39 -2.38 -2.22 -0.19
N VAL A 40 -3.40 -1.65 0.43
CA VAL A 40 -4.73 -2.27 0.48
C VAL A 40 -5.51 -1.89 -0.78
N LEU A 41 -6.35 -2.78 -1.26
CA LEU A 41 -7.24 -2.49 -2.39
C LEU A 41 -8.46 -1.71 -1.94
N PHE A 42 -8.93 -1.96 -0.72
CA PHE A 42 -10.11 -1.32 -0.16
C PHE A 42 -9.83 -0.85 1.25
N HIS A 43 -10.51 0.20 1.67
CA HIS A 43 -10.53 0.62 3.06
C HIS A 43 -11.96 0.86 3.51
N ASN A 44 -12.19 0.73 4.81
CA ASN A 44 -13.50 0.97 5.41
C ASN A 44 -13.63 2.45 5.77
N VAL A 45 -14.71 3.06 5.33
CA VAL A 45 -15.02 4.45 5.60
C VAL A 45 -16.33 4.51 6.39
N LYS A 46 -16.36 5.30 7.46
CA LYS A 46 -17.57 5.54 8.23
C LYS A 46 -18.36 6.64 7.54
N ARG A 47 -19.61 6.34 7.21
CA ARG A 47 -20.54 7.30 6.64
C ARG A 47 -21.63 7.58 7.66
N LYS A 48 -21.91 8.86 7.93
CA LYS A 48 -22.99 9.26 8.82
C LYS A 48 -24.34 8.87 8.21
N LEU A 49 -25.18 8.21 9.00
CA LEU A 49 -26.51 7.81 8.56
C LEU A 49 -27.43 9.03 8.43
N THR A 50 -28.26 9.03 7.38
CA THR A 50 -29.28 10.06 7.18
C THR A 50 -30.45 9.86 8.16
N ARG A 51 -31.29 10.89 8.32
CA ARG A 51 -32.48 10.79 9.15
C ARG A 51 -33.39 9.66 8.69
N LYS A 52 -33.56 9.48 7.38
CA LYS A 52 -34.37 8.42 6.81
C LYS A 52 -33.85 7.05 7.18
N GLU A 53 -32.51 6.85 7.07
CA GLU A 53 -31.88 5.58 7.42
C GLU A 53 -32.02 5.27 8.91
N LEU A 54 -31.89 6.28 9.77
CA LEU A 54 -32.09 6.12 11.23
C LEU A 54 -33.51 5.76 11.55
N ALA A 55 -34.51 6.36 10.85
CA ALA A 55 -35.93 6.08 11.04
C ALA A 55 -36.29 4.66 10.62
N GLU A 56 -35.61 4.10 9.62
CA GLU A 56 -35.83 2.76 9.10
C GLU A 56 -35.13 1.67 9.86
N TYR A 57 -34.24 2.03 10.82
CA TYR A 57 -33.49 1.07 11.59
C TYR A 57 -34.39 0.20 12.49
N GLN A 58 -34.29 -1.12 12.33
CA GLN A 58 -35.11 -2.09 13.03
C GLN A 58 -34.32 -3.02 13.97
N GLY A 59 -33.02 -2.79 14.13
CA GLY A 59 -32.18 -3.59 15.01
C GLY A 59 -32.51 -3.36 16.48
N ALA A 60 -32.13 -4.32 17.34
CA ALA A 60 -32.24 -4.21 18.78
C ALA A 60 -31.14 -3.32 19.34
N GLY A 61 -31.43 -2.60 20.43
CA GLY A 61 -30.45 -1.77 21.15
C GLY A 61 -30.32 -0.37 20.58
N ARG A 62 -29.18 0.27 20.88
CA ARG A 62 -28.93 1.66 20.48
C ARG A 62 -28.77 1.78 18.96
N LYS A 63 -29.45 2.76 18.36
CA LYS A 63 -29.31 3.05 16.93
C LYS A 63 -27.89 3.49 16.61
N PRO A 64 -27.27 2.92 15.57
CA PRO A 64 -25.96 3.40 15.11
C PRO A 64 -26.10 4.78 14.48
N THR A 65 -25.06 5.60 14.62
CA THR A 65 -25.02 6.93 13.98
C THR A 65 -24.27 6.89 12.65
N HIS A 66 -23.46 5.86 12.43
CA HIS A 66 -22.62 5.71 11.24
C HIS A 66 -22.74 4.31 10.68
N GLN A 67 -22.50 4.21 9.38
CA GLN A 67 -22.42 2.97 8.64
C GLN A 67 -21.00 2.82 8.12
N THR A 68 -20.44 1.62 8.25
CA THR A 68 -19.14 1.31 7.64
C THR A 68 -19.39 0.88 6.20
N ILE A 69 -18.76 1.56 5.25
CA ILE A 69 -18.80 1.21 3.83
C ILE A 69 -17.38 0.91 3.34
N GLN A 70 -17.28 -0.04 2.41
CA GLN A 70 -16.02 -0.38 1.79
C GLN A 70 -15.81 0.52 0.56
N LYS A 71 -14.64 1.15 0.48
CA LYS A 71 -14.29 2.05 -0.61
C LYS A 71 -12.99 1.60 -1.25
N GLU A 72 -12.94 1.61 -2.58
CA GLU A 72 -11.69 1.34 -3.31
C GLU A 72 -10.64 2.37 -2.95
N SER A 73 -9.41 1.92 -2.69
CA SER A 73 -8.29 2.79 -2.36
C SER A 73 -7.72 3.44 -3.63
N ASP A 74 -6.73 4.30 -3.47
CA ASP A 74 -6.02 4.96 -4.57
C ASP A 74 -4.88 4.09 -5.16
N TRP A 75 -5.01 2.77 -5.06
CA TRP A 75 -3.95 1.84 -5.47
C TRP A 75 -3.50 2.03 -6.92
N LYS A 76 -4.40 2.44 -7.81
CA LYS A 76 -4.07 2.62 -9.25
C LYS A 76 -3.02 3.69 -9.49
N THR A 77 -3.04 4.75 -8.70
CA THR A 77 -2.15 5.92 -8.84
C THR A 77 -1.07 5.99 -7.77
N TYR A 78 -0.98 4.99 -6.93
CA TYR A 78 -0.08 4.97 -5.79
C TYR A 78 1.30 4.44 -6.17
N TYR A 79 2.35 5.16 -5.83
CA TYR A 79 3.75 4.81 -6.12
C TYR A 79 4.58 4.52 -4.88
N GLY A 80 4.06 4.79 -3.70
CA GLY A 80 4.75 4.64 -2.42
C GLY A 80 4.65 5.91 -1.60
N SER A 81 5.05 5.82 -0.34
CA SER A 81 4.95 6.95 0.61
C SER A 81 6.29 7.66 0.83
N ALA A 82 7.37 7.19 0.23
CA ALA A 82 8.69 7.80 0.42
C ALA A 82 8.73 9.23 -0.13
N LYS A 83 9.26 10.15 0.67
CA LYS A 83 9.33 11.56 0.32
C LYS A 83 10.01 11.83 -1.05
N PRO A 84 11.17 11.22 -1.37
CA PRO A 84 11.78 11.44 -2.68
C PRO A 84 10.88 11.02 -3.85
N ILE A 85 10.13 9.92 -3.69
CA ILE A 85 9.19 9.48 -4.72
C ILE A 85 8.09 10.52 -4.90
N LEU A 86 7.48 10.97 -3.79
CA LEU A 86 6.40 11.96 -3.84
C LEU A 86 6.84 13.26 -4.49
N GLU A 87 8.06 13.71 -4.23
CA GLU A 87 8.62 14.91 -4.84
C GLU A 87 8.78 14.75 -6.36
N MET A 88 9.30 13.60 -6.81
CA MET A 88 9.44 13.32 -8.24
C MET A 88 8.09 13.24 -8.96
N LEU A 89 7.07 12.69 -8.31
CA LEU A 89 5.73 12.63 -8.87
C LEU A 89 5.13 14.03 -9.06
N LYS A 90 5.41 14.96 -8.14
CA LYS A 90 4.99 16.37 -8.28
C LYS A 90 5.64 17.05 -9.46
N GLU A 91 6.83 16.59 -9.85
CA GLU A 91 7.55 17.11 -11.02
C GLU A 91 7.12 16.44 -12.32
N GLY A 92 6.11 15.55 -12.27
CA GLY A 92 5.59 14.87 -13.46
C GLY A 92 6.44 13.71 -13.95
N LYS A 93 7.25 13.09 -13.08
CA LYS A 93 8.18 12.03 -13.45
C LYS A 93 7.60 10.61 -13.29
N GLN A 94 6.29 10.44 -13.41
CA GLN A 94 5.62 9.15 -13.25
C GLN A 94 6.19 8.06 -14.17
N GLN A 95 6.51 8.39 -15.40
CA GLN A 95 7.04 7.44 -16.39
C GLN A 95 8.45 6.95 -16.08
N GLU A 96 9.15 7.56 -15.14
CA GLU A 96 10.47 7.10 -14.71
C GLU A 96 10.42 5.94 -13.72
N PHE A 97 9.21 5.56 -13.29
CA PHE A 97 9.01 4.53 -12.28
C PHE A 97 8.42 3.27 -12.88
N LYS A 98 8.90 2.13 -12.39
CA LYS A 98 8.31 0.82 -12.64
C LYS A 98 7.70 0.32 -11.35
N ARG A 99 6.44 -0.12 -11.40
CA ARG A 99 5.74 -0.65 -10.24
C ARG A 99 5.41 -2.12 -10.46
N GLU A 100 5.87 -2.96 -9.53
CA GLU A 100 5.67 -4.41 -9.60
C GLU A 100 5.04 -4.92 -8.32
N ILE A 101 4.08 -5.83 -8.47
CA ILE A 101 3.47 -6.52 -7.34
C ILE A 101 4.32 -7.75 -7.03
N LEU A 102 4.75 -7.87 -5.78
CA LEU A 102 5.58 -8.99 -5.31
C LEU A 102 4.74 -10.13 -4.73
N GLU A 103 3.65 -9.80 -4.04
CA GLU A 103 2.83 -10.78 -3.34
C GLU A 103 1.40 -10.29 -3.24
N LEU A 104 0.44 -11.16 -3.59
CA LEU A 104 -0.98 -10.90 -3.37
C LEU A 104 -1.36 -11.46 -1.99
N VAL A 105 -2.09 -10.70 -1.21
CA VAL A 105 -2.38 -11.04 0.19
C VAL A 105 -3.87 -10.95 0.47
N TYR A 106 -4.39 -11.87 1.26
CA TYR A 106 -5.82 -12.06 1.47
C TYR A 106 -6.34 -11.52 2.80
N ASN A 107 -5.46 -11.09 3.73
CA ASN A 107 -5.90 -10.49 4.99
C ASN A 107 -4.88 -9.49 5.52
N LYS A 108 -5.34 -8.67 6.48
CA LYS A 108 -4.55 -7.56 7.05
C LYS A 108 -3.28 -8.04 7.75
N LYS A 109 -3.39 -9.12 8.51
CA LYS A 109 -2.26 -9.63 9.31
C LYS A 109 -1.13 -10.11 8.41
N LEU A 110 -1.45 -10.88 7.39
CA LEU A 110 -0.46 -11.38 6.43
C LEU A 110 0.10 -10.26 5.56
N LEU A 111 -0.66 -9.18 5.34
CA LEU A 111 -0.15 -8.04 4.59
C LEU A 111 1.06 -7.43 5.32
N THR A 112 0.98 -7.24 6.61
CA THR A 112 2.11 -6.76 7.42
C THR A 112 3.24 -7.78 7.48
N TYR A 113 2.91 -9.06 7.63
CA TYR A 113 3.90 -10.13 7.65
C TYR A 113 4.74 -10.17 6.38
N TYR A 114 4.09 -10.17 5.21
CA TYR A 114 4.81 -10.25 3.94
C TYR A 114 5.57 -8.97 3.63
N GLU A 115 5.08 -7.81 4.05
CA GLU A 115 5.86 -6.58 3.94
C GLU A 115 7.19 -6.71 4.67
N CYS A 116 7.15 -7.13 5.94
CA CYS A 116 8.35 -7.34 6.73
C CYS A 116 9.28 -8.37 6.10
N LYS A 117 8.71 -9.47 5.61
CA LYS A 117 9.47 -10.53 4.95
C LYS A 117 10.30 -9.99 3.79
N TYR A 118 9.68 -9.21 2.91
CA TYR A 118 10.37 -8.64 1.76
C TYR A 118 11.37 -7.56 2.15
N LEU A 119 11.05 -6.74 3.15
CA LEU A 119 11.96 -5.72 3.65
C LEU A 119 13.24 -6.34 4.23
N PHE A 120 13.12 -7.40 5.00
CA PHE A 120 14.28 -8.10 5.57
C PHE A 120 15.03 -8.90 4.50
N LYS A 121 14.32 -9.56 3.61
CA LYS A 121 14.92 -10.34 2.54
C LYS A 121 15.86 -9.50 1.66
N HIS A 122 15.46 -8.27 1.36
CA HIS A 122 16.22 -7.36 0.52
C HIS A 122 17.21 -6.49 1.29
N GLY A 123 17.21 -6.55 2.63
CA GLY A 123 18.12 -5.77 3.45
C GLY A 123 18.01 -4.27 3.21
N VAL A 124 16.79 -3.76 3.11
CA VAL A 124 16.54 -2.37 2.66
C VAL A 124 17.19 -1.32 3.55
N LEU A 125 17.34 -1.58 4.86
CA LEU A 125 17.95 -0.63 5.78
C LEU A 125 19.48 -0.74 5.78
N GLU A 126 20.02 -1.88 5.37
CA GLU A 126 21.47 -2.13 5.33
C GLU A 126 22.13 -1.62 4.06
N ASN A 127 21.32 -1.27 3.04
CA ASN A 127 21.77 -0.76 1.75
C ASN A 127 21.12 0.59 1.46
N PRO A 128 21.47 1.65 2.21
CA PRO A 128 20.74 2.93 2.15
C PRO A 128 20.79 3.60 0.77
N GLU A 129 21.82 3.32 -0.03
CA GLU A 129 21.96 3.91 -1.36
C GLU A 129 21.04 3.28 -2.40
N GLY A 130 20.60 2.04 -2.17
CA GLY A 130 19.74 1.30 -3.10
C GLY A 130 18.24 1.39 -2.79
N TRP A 131 17.85 1.96 -1.65
CA TRP A 131 16.49 1.91 -1.18
C TRP A 131 16.01 3.24 -0.62
N TYR A 132 14.77 3.62 -0.96
CA TYR A 132 14.10 4.78 -0.37
C TYR A 132 13.51 4.48 1.00
N ASN A 133 13.41 3.21 1.38
CA ASN A 133 12.87 2.81 2.69
C ASN A 133 13.71 3.36 3.82
N ASP A 134 13.06 3.92 4.84
CA ASP A 134 13.71 4.55 5.99
C ASP A 134 13.60 3.71 7.27
N ASN A 135 12.57 2.88 7.35
CA ASN A 135 12.34 2.06 8.54
C ASN A 135 11.59 0.77 8.22
N VAL A 136 11.60 -0.15 9.19
CA VAL A 136 10.77 -1.34 9.21
C VAL A 136 9.92 -1.27 10.48
N LEU A 137 8.59 -1.25 10.33
CA LEU A 137 7.60 -1.20 11.43
C LEU A 137 7.76 0.00 12.37
N GLY A 138 8.47 1.05 11.99
CA GLY A 138 8.77 2.14 12.90
C GLY A 138 9.65 1.73 14.09
N LYS A 139 10.32 0.60 14.01
CA LYS A 139 11.20 0.07 15.08
C LYS A 139 12.66 0.05 14.67
N PHE A 140 12.94 -0.29 13.43
CA PHE A 140 14.28 -0.36 12.89
C PHE A 140 14.43 0.73 11.84
N TYR A 141 15.51 1.50 11.91
CA TYR A 141 15.74 2.66 11.05
C TYR A 141 17.09 2.54 10.34
N LYS A 142 17.23 3.21 9.19
CA LYS A 142 18.51 3.31 8.49
C LYS A 142 19.62 3.77 9.40
N LYS A 143 19.36 4.79 10.21
CA LYS A 143 20.34 5.37 11.13
C LYS A 143 20.89 4.38 12.16
N ASP A 144 20.14 3.31 12.46
CA ASP A 144 20.59 2.31 13.42
C ASP A 144 21.82 1.54 12.91
N PHE A 145 22.05 1.55 11.61
CA PHE A 145 23.18 0.86 10.97
C PHE A 145 24.39 1.76 10.73
N ASP A 146 24.26 3.06 10.94
CA ASP A 146 25.33 4.03 10.67
C ASP A 146 26.51 3.88 11.64
N SER A 147 26.24 3.44 12.88
CA SER A 147 27.24 3.27 13.94
C SER A 147 27.69 1.83 14.12
N LYS A 148 27.38 0.98 13.19
CA LYS A 148 27.67 -0.45 13.25
C LYS A 148 29.15 -0.74 13.06
#